data_46ace30f45cafbbd17e628f50eca20fd
#
_entry.id   46ace30f45cafbbd17e628f50eca20fd
#
_cell.length_a   1.000
_cell.length_b   1.000
_cell.length_c   1.000
_cell.angle_alpha   90.00
_cell.angle_beta   90.00
_cell.angle_gamma   90.00
#
_symmetry.space_group_name_H-M   'P 1'
#
loop_
_entity.id
_entity.type
_entity.pdbx_description
1 polymer ?
#
loop_
_entity_poly.entity_id
_entity_poly.type
_entity_poly.pdbx_seq_one_letter_code
_entity_poly.pdbx_strand_id
1 'polypeptide(L)'
;MMKALVLEEKGVLALRDIDLPLAVGASELKIKIHTVGVCGSDVHYYTHGAIGPYVLREPMVLGHEAAGTVIEVGSAVSGFKVGDRVCMEPGIPDLSSRASKLGIYNVDPSVRFWATPPIHGVLTSEVVHPAAFTYKLPDNVSFAEGAMVEPFAIGMQAAARARIAPGDVAAVIGSGPIGIMVALAALAGGCSRVFISDFSAPKLAIAAQYSGITPVNIGEESFAEVIARETDGWGADVVFEASGSPKAYDGIFDLVRPGGAIVMVGLPVDKVSFDVAGAISKEIRIETVFRYANIFDRALQLIASGKVDLNPLITETFDFDKSIEAFERAAAGNPSDVKLQILLGDAAV
;
A
#
# COMPACT_ATOMS: atom_id res chain seq x y z
N MET A 1 -17.10 -1.07 -25.16
CA MET A 1 -17.01 0.04 -24.19
C MET A 1 -17.56 -0.45 -22.87
N MET A 2 -16.96 -0.06 -21.75
CA MET A 2 -17.39 -0.41 -20.41
C MET A 2 -17.30 0.80 -19.49
N LYS A 3 -18.16 0.87 -18.50
CA LYS A 3 -18.19 1.96 -17.53
C LYS A 3 -16.95 1.93 -16.64
N ALA A 4 -16.28 3.06 -16.47
CA ALA A 4 -15.09 3.22 -15.64
C ALA A 4 -15.10 4.56 -14.91
N LEU A 5 -14.39 4.66 -13.79
CA LEU A 5 -14.04 5.93 -13.16
C LEU A 5 -12.78 6.47 -13.86
N VAL A 6 -12.94 7.56 -14.59
CA VAL A 6 -11.89 8.19 -15.38
C VAL A 6 -11.51 9.52 -14.75
N LEU A 7 -10.23 9.72 -14.52
CA LEU A 7 -9.65 11.02 -14.27
C LEU A 7 -9.38 11.67 -15.63
N GLU A 8 -10.23 12.64 -16.02
CA GLU A 8 -10.17 13.34 -17.29
C GLU A 8 -9.00 14.32 -17.34
N GLU A 9 -8.90 15.11 -16.30
CA GLU A 9 -7.82 16.05 -16.02
C GLU A 9 -7.76 16.32 -14.51
N LYS A 10 -6.76 17.05 -14.06
CA LYS A 10 -6.64 17.44 -12.65
C LYS A 10 -7.95 18.03 -12.12
N GLY A 11 -8.49 17.42 -11.08
CA GLY A 11 -9.71 17.87 -10.38
C GLY A 11 -11.02 17.45 -11.08
N VAL A 12 -10.96 16.69 -12.18
CA VAL A 12 -12.16 16.30 -12.95
C VAL A 12 -12.26 14.79 -13.07
N LEU A 13 -13.22 14.20 -12.36
CA LEU A 13 -13.58 12.78 -12.43
C LEU A 13 -14.87 12.60 -13.22
N ALA A 14 -14.95 11.52 -14.00
CA ALA A 14 -16.15 11.12 -14.70
C ALA A 14 -16.39 9.61 -14.60
N LEU A 15 -17.64 9.23 -14.35
CA LEU A 15 -18.12 7.87 -14.57
C LEU A 15 -18.65 7.77 -15.99
N ARG A 16 -17.90 7.18 -16.90
CA ARG A 16 -18.28 7.10 -18.32
C ARG A 16 -17.78 5.81 -18.98
N ASP A 17 -18.30 5.55 -20.15
CA ASP A 17 -17.82 4.47 -20.99
C ASP A 17 -16.44 4.79 -21.58
N ILE A 18 -15.56 3.79 -21.58
CA ILE A 18 -14.23 3.84 -22.17
C ILE A 18 -13.96 2.54 -22.94
N ASP A 19 -13.14 2.63 -23.96
CA ASP A 19 -12.67 1.47 -24.71
C ASP A 19 -11.32 1.02 -24.12
N LEU A 20 -11.32 -0.16 -23.51
CA LEU A 20 -10.12 -0.76 -22.91
C LEU A 20 -9.81 -2.09 -23.62
N PRO A 21 -8.52 -2.47 -23.77
CA PRO A 21 -8.16 -3.74 -24.37
C PRO A 21 -8.59 -4.90 -23.47
N LEU A 22 -9.50 -5.75 -23.97
CA LEU A 22 -10.04 -6.90 -23.25
C LEU A 22 -9.77 -8.25 -23.96
N ALA A 23 -8.97 -8.24 -25.01
CA ALA A 23 -8.56 -9.46 -25.67
C ALA A 23 -7.56 -10.21 -24.77
N VAL A 24 -7.88 -11.46 -24.42
CA VAL A 24 -7.04 -12.27 -23.53
C VAL A 24 -5.90 -12.90 -24.33
N GLY A 25 -4.68 -12.55 -23.95
CA GLY A 25 -3.47 -13.20 -24.45
C GLY A 25 -3.28 -14.61 -23.90
N ALA A 26 -2.39 -15.38 -24.54
CA ALA A 26 -2.18 -16.78 -24.16
C ALA A 26 -1.78 -16.97 -22.69
N SER A 27 -1.06 -16.03 -22.07
CA SER A 27 -0.56 -16.09 -20.69
C SER A 27 -1.32 -15.17 -19.73
N GLU A 28 -2.53 -14.71 -20.11
CA GLU A 28 -3.30 -13.74 -19.36
C GLU A 28 -4.62 -14.31 -18.86
N LEU A 29 -5.21 -13.59 -17.94
CA LEU A 29 -6.52 -13.83 -17.36
C LEU A 29 -7.40 -12.62 -17.57
N LYS A 30 -8.69 -12.84 -17.87
CA LYS A 30 -9.71 -11.82 -17.78
C LYS A 30 -10.39 -11.93 -16.41
N ILE A 31 -10.48 -10.82 -15.73
CA ILE A 31 -10.94 -10.78 -14.34
C ILE A 31 -12.07 -9.76 -14.23
N LYS A 32 -13.21 -10.22 -13.69
CA LYS A 32 -14.30 -9.36 -13.24
C LYS A 32 -13.90 -8.77 -11.89
N ILE A 33 -13.83 -7.46 -11.81
CA ILE A 33 -13.45 -6.74 -10.58
C ILE A 33 -14.63 -6.71 -9.62
N HIS A 34 -14.35 -6.94 -8.34
CA HIS A 34 -15.33 -6.86 -7.24
C HIS A 34 -15.05 -5.70 -6.30
N THR A 35 -13.82 -5.56 -5.86
CA THR A 35 -13.43 -4.55 -4.86
C THR A 35 -12.15 -3.86 -5.30
N VAL A 36 -12.15 -2.53 -5.17
CA VAL A 36 -10.96 -1.69 -5.41
C VAL A 36 -10.76 -0.76 -4.22
N GLY A 37 -9.56 -0.77 -3.65
CA GLY A 37 -9.15 0.19 -2.63
C GLY A 37 -8.85 1.56 -3.23
N VAL A 38 -9.16 2.62 -2.48
CA VAL A 38 -8.77 4.00 -2.81
C VAL A 38 -7.41 4.26 -2.20
N CYS A 39 -6.43 4.51 -3.06
CA CYS A 39 -5.05 4.81 -2.66
C CYS A 39 -4.79 6.32 -2.61
N GLY A 40 -3.93 6.74 -1.69
CA GLY A 40 -3.47 8.14 -1.62
C GLY A 40 -2.79 8.62 -2.90
N SER A 41 -2.15 7.75 -3.68
CA SER A 41 -1.56 8.10 -4.96
C SER A 41 -2.61 8.44 -6.03
N ASP A 42 -3.73 7.70 -6.08
CA ASP A 42 -4.85 8.02 -6.97
C ASP A 42 -5.48 9.37 -6.60
N VAL A 43 -5.66 9.62 -5.30
CA VAL A 43 -6.12 10.92 -4.79
C VAL A 43 -5.15 12.04 -5.14
N HIS A 44 -3.85 11.77 -5.09
CA HIS A 44 -2.82 12.76 -5.46
C HIS A 44 -2.87 13.08 -6.96
N TYR A 45 -3.06 12.09 -7.84
CA TYR A 45 -3.30 12.36 -9.27
C TYR A 45 -4.57 13.18 -9.46
N TYR A 46 -5.65 12.85 -8.77
CA TYR A 46 -6.90 13.62 -8.83
C TYR A 46 -6.68 15.08 -8.44
N THR A 47 -6.01 15.34 -7.32
CA THR A 47 -5.88 16.70 -6.76
C THR A 47 -4.74 17.51 -7.38
N HIS A 48 -3.64 16.88 -7.83
CA HIS A 48 -2.43 17.57 -8.29
C HIS A 48 -2.09 17.29 -9.75
N GLY A 49 -2.60 16.21 -10.35
CA GLY A 49 -2.34 15.84 -11.74
C GLY A 49 -0.99 15.20 -12.02
N ALA A 50 -0.12 15.04 -11.00
CA ALA A 50 1.22 14.47 -11.16
C ALA A 50 1.77 13.91 -9.86
N ILE A 51 2.63 12.88 -9.94
CA ILE A 51 3.48 12.40 -8.83
C ILE A 51 4.92 12.30 -9.38
N GLY A 52 5.79 13.18 -8.94
CA GLY A 52 7.16 13.26 -9.46
C GLY A 52 7.17 13.37 -11.00
N PRO A 53 7.85 12.48 -11.73
CA PRO A 53 7.92 12.52 -13.18
C PRO A 53 6.65 12.02 -13.89
N TYR A 54 5.73 11.39 -13.18
CA TYR A 54 4.50 10.82 -13.74
C TYR A 54 3.40 11.87 -13.79
N VAL A 55 3.18 12.45 -14.98
CA VAL A 55 2.22 13.54 -15.19
C VAL A 55 1.04 13.03 -16.02
N LEU A 56 -0.17 13.32 -15.54
CA LEU A 56 -1.41 13.06 -16.29
C LEU A 56 -1.46 13.96 -17.52
N ARG A 57 -1.45 13.37 -18.70
CA ARG A 57 -1.51 14.08 -19.99
C ARG A 57 -2.73 13.72 -20.82
N GLU A 58 -3.35 12.59 -20.49
CA GLU A 58 -4.51 12.02 -21.16
C GLU A 58 -5.44 11.43 -20.09
N PRO A 59 -6.75 11.28 -20.38
CA PRO A 59 -7.68 10.65 -19.45
C PRO A 59 -7.22 9.26 -19.02
N MET A 60 -7.29 8.96 -17.72
CA MET A 60 -6.80 7.72 -17.14
C MET A 60 -7.83 7.10 -16.19
N VAL A 61 -8.08 5.79 -16.32
CA VAL A 61 -8.82 5.03 -15.31
C VAL A 61 -7.98 4.94 -14.04
N LEU A 62 -8.58 5.21 -12.88
CA LEU A 62 -7.92 5.14 -11.57
C LEU A 62 -8.02 3.73 -10.96
N GLY A 63 -7.35 3.53 -9.81
CA GLY A 63 -7.39 2.32 -9.00
C GLY A 63 -6.32 1.29 -9.37
N HIS A 64 -5.72 0.68 -8.34
CA HIS A 64 -4.69 -0.36 -8.51
C HIS A 64 -4.67 -1.39 -7.36
N GLU A 65 -5.47 -1.20 -6.32
CA GLU A 65 -5.61 -2.11 -5.19
C GLU A 65 -6.87 -2.98 -5.42
N ALA A 66 -6.78 -4.14 -6.04
CA ALA A 66 -7.97 -4.82 -6.54
C ALA A 66 -8.05 -6.32 -6.26
N ALA A 67 -9.28 -6.79 -6.11
CA ALA A 67 -9.64 -8.20 -6.08
C ALA A 67 -10.88 -8.48 -6.97
N GLY A 68 -10.95 -9.70 -7.50
CA GLY A 68 -12.01 -10.07 -8.41
C GLY A 68 -12.08 -11.57 -8.68
N THR A 69 -12.84 -11.94 -9.73
CA THR A 69 -13.05 -13.32 -10.13
C THR A 69 -12.60 -13.53 -11.58
N VAL A 70 -11.85 -14.60 -11.84
CA VAL A 70 -11.44 -15.00 -13.19
C VAL A 70 -12.66 -15.39 -14.00
N ILE A 71 -12.86 -14.76 -15.16
CA ILE A 71 -13.97 -15.04 -16.10
C ILE A 71 -13.51 -15.63 -17.44
N GLU A 72 -12.20 -15.50 -17.77
CA GLU A 72 -11.60 -16.12 -18.95
C GLU A 72 -10.13 -16.44 -18.68
N VAL A 73 -9.64 -17.54 -19.26
CA VAL A 73 -8.27 -18.04 -19.04
C VAL A 73 -7.56 -18.21 -20.36
N GLY A 74 -6.39 -17.60 -20.51
CA GLY A 74 -5.56 -17.72 -21.70
C GLY A 74 -5.04 -19.14 -21.94
N SER A 75 -4.85 -19.48 -23.19
CA SER A 75 -4.61 -20.87 -23.64
C SER A 75 -3.32 -21.52 -23.10
N ALA A 76 -2.33 -20.72 -22.68
CA ALA A 76 -1.09 -21.20 -22.09
C ALA A 76 -1.05 -21.10 -20.56
N VAL A 77 -2.12 -20.61 -19.93
CA VAL A 77 -2.19 -20.49 -18.47
C VAL A 77 -2.49 -21.84 -17.85
N SER A 78 -1.71 -22.21 -16.86
CA SER A 78 -1.97 -23.35 -15.98
C SER A 78 -2.22 -22.88 -14.55
N GLY A 79 -2.95 -23.68 -13.78
CA GLY A 79 -3.17 -23.38 -12.36
C GLY A 79 -4.36 -22.45 -12.07
N PHE A 80 -5.01 -21.84 -13.08
CA PHE A 80 -6.22 -21.04 -12.94
C PHE A 80 -7.40 -21.64 -13.69
N LYS A 81 -8.61 -21.33 -13.22
CA LYS A 81 -9.88 -21.67 -13.88
C LYS A 81 -10.88 -20.53 -13.71
N VAL A 82 -11.88 -20.48 -14.57
CA VAL A 82 -13.03 -19.58 -14.42
C VAL A 82 -13.69 -19.83 -13.06
N GLY A 83 -14.01 -18.77 -12.35
CA GLY A 83 -14.56 -18.77 -11.00
C GLY A 83 -13.51 -18.68 -9.88
N ASP A 84 -12.20 -18.77 -10.17
CA ASP A 84 -11.17 -18.55 -9.15
C ASP A 84 -11.23 -17.10 -8.66
N ARG A 85 -11.24 -16.92 -7.32
CA ARG A 85 -11.14 -15.62 -6.64
C ARG A 85 -9.68 -15.21 -6.57
N VAL A 86 -9.39 -13.97 -6.95
CA VAL A 86 -8.01 -13.52 -7.11
C VAL A 86 -7.79 -12.07 -6.64
N CYS A 87 -6.56 -11.76 -6.28
CA CYS A 87 -6.03 -10.39 -6.26
C CYS A 87 -4.86 -10.25 -7.25
N MET A 88 -4.53 -9.03 -7.62
CA MET A 88 -3.58 -8.77 -8.68
C MET A 88 -2.48 -7.81 -8.22
N GLU A 89 -1.24 -8.15 -8.58
CA GLU A 89 -0.10 -7.27 -8.41
C GLU A 89 -0.06 -6.27 -9.58
N PRO A 90 -0.27 -4.96 -9.34
CA PRO A 90 -0.53 -3.97 -10.39
C PRO A 90 0.69 -3.61 -11.24
N GLY A 91 1.89 -3.97 -10.80
CA GLY A 91 3.14 -3.64 -11.47
C GLY A 91 3.65 -4.77 -12.36
N ILE A 92 3.66 -4.56 -13.69
CA ILE A 92 4.13 -5.55 -14.65
C ILE A 92 5.50 -5.09 -15.21
N PRO A 93 6.61 -5.74 -14.80
CA PRO A 93 7.95 -5.43 -15.28
C PRO A 93 8.26 -6.10 -16.61
N ASP A 94 9.37 -5.73 -17.23
CA ASP A 94 10.02 -6.57 -18.24
C ASP A 94 10.73 -7.74 -17.54
N LEU A 95 10.22 -8.96 -17.69
CA LEU A 95 10.79 -10.17 -17.08
C LEU A 95 12.21 -10.49 -17.59
N SER A 96 12.61 -9.95 -18.74
CA SER A 96 13.96 -10.10 -19.29
C SER A 96 14.95 -9.08 -18.75
N SER A 97 14.49 -8.03 -18.07
CA SER A 97 15.30 -6.95 -17.54
C SER A 97 16.31 -7.41 -16.48
N ARG A 98 17.35 -6.61 -16.27
CA ARG A 98 18.33 -6.88 -15.21
C ARG A 98 17.70 -6.77 -13.82
N ALA A 99 16.78 -5.83 -13.62
CA ALA A 99 16.08 -5.66 -12.37
C ALA A 99 15.24 -6.91 -12.01
N SER A 100 14.49 -7.44 -12.99
CA SER A 100 13.71 -8.67 -12.81
C SER A 100 14.60 -9.87 -12.52
N LYS A 101 15.72 -10.03 -13.23
CA LYS A 101 16.68 -11.11 -12.97
C LYS A 101 17.35 -11.03 -11.60
N LEU A 102 17.46 -9.84 -11.01
CA LEU A 102 17.95 -9.62 -9.64
C LEU A 102 16.86 -9.77 -8.58
N GLY A 103 15.58 -10.00 -8.96
CA GLY A 103 14.47 -10.11 -8.03
C GLY A 103 14.00 -8.76 -7.44
N ILE A 104 14.42 -7.65 -8.03
CA ILE A 104 14.05 -6.28 -7.64
C ILE A 104 13.20 -5.60 -8.72
N TYR A 105 12.26 -6.35 -9.29
CA TYR A 105 11.46 -5.91 -10.43
C TYR A 105 10.56 -4.71 -10.13
N ASN A 106 10.25 -4.44 -8.87
CA ASN A 106 9.53 -3.25 -8.43
C ASN A 106 10.22 -1.93 -8.84
N VAL A 107 11.52 -1.93 -9.03
CA VAL A 107 12.34 -0.78 -9.49
C VAL A 107 12.82 -0.92 -10.94
N ASP A 108 12.22 -1.81 -11.71
CA ASP A 108 12.46 -1.88 -13.15
C ASP A 108 12.03 -0.55 -13.82
N PRO A 109 12.92 0.13 -14.58
CA PRO A 109 12.55 1.37 -15.24
C PRO A 109 11.41 1.25 -16.26
N SER A 110 11.16 0.04 -16.76
CA SER A 110 10.10 -0.26 -17.75
C SER A 110 8.80 -0.77 -17.12
N VAL A 111 8.72 -0.85 -15.77
CA VAL A 111 7.51 -1.36 -15.10
C VAL A 111 6.28 -0.55 -15.51
N ARG A 112 5.25 -1.25 -15.96
CA ARG A 112 3.93 -0.69 -16.22
C ARG A 112 3.08 -0.89 -14.98
N PHE A 113 2.70 0.19 -14.33
CA PHE A 113 1.93 0.12 -13.08
C PHE A 113 0.54 0.73 -13.28
N TRP A 114 -0.50 0.03 -12.87
CA TRP A 114 -1.87 0.51 -12.95
C TRP A 114 -2.05 1.88 -12.31
N ALA A 115 -2.94 2.69 -12.89
CA ALA A 115 -3.23 4.06 -12.44
C ALA A 115 -1.98 4.94 -12.27
N THR A 116 -0.94 4.67 -13.09
CA THR A 116 0.26 5.52 -13.19
C THR A 116 0.39 5.95 -14.65
N PRO A 117 0.30 7.25 -14.97
CA PRO A 117 0.28 7.71 -16.35
C PRO A 117 1.43 7.18 -17.21
N PRO A 118 1.15 6.68 -18.42
CA PRO A 118 -0.13 6.66 -19.14
C PRO A 118 -0.97 5.37 -18.95
N ILE A 119 -0.69 4.55 -17.95
CA ILE A 119 -1.30 3.23 -17.78
C ILE A 119 -2.64 3.35 -17.04
N HIS A 120 -3.71 2.82 -17.63
CA HIS A 120 -5.02 2.74 -16.98
C HIS A 120 -4.99 1.85 -15.76
N GLY A 121 -5.84 2.19 -14.78
CA GLY A 121 -6.10 1.39 -13.59
C GLY A 121 -7.30 0.46 -13.73
N VAL A 122 -7.87 0.06 -12.61
CA VAL A 122 -8.84 -1.05 -12.50
C VAL A 122 -10.22 -0.65 -11.97
N LEU A 123 -10.53 0.63 -11.83
CA LEU A 123 -11.89 1.09 -11.50
C LEU A 123 -12.81 1.00 -12.73
N THR A 124 -13.01 -0.24 -13.18
CA THR A 124 -13.84 -0.69 -14.31
C THR A 124 -14.31 -2.12 -14.05
N SER A 125 -15.37 -2.57 -14.74
CA SER A 125 -15.98 -3.88 -14.47
C SER A 125 -15.06 -5.07 -14.73
N GLU A 126 -14.17 -4.99 -15.72
CA GLU A 126 -13.31 -6.08 -16.14
C GLU A 126 -11.92 -5.57 -16.53
N VAL A 127 -10.92 -6.42 -16.33
CA VAL A 127 -9.54 -6.17 -16.78
C VAL A 127 -8.92 -7.44 -17.33
N VAL A 128 -7.88 -7.28 -18.16
CA VAL A 128 -6.99 -8.36 -18.57
C VAL A 128 -5.66 -8.19 -17.87
N HIS A 129 -5.15 -9.26 -17.25
CA HIS A 129 -3.94 -9.22 -16.43
C HIS A 129 -3.09 -10.47 -16.61
N PRO A 130 -1.75 -10.39 -16.59
CA PRO A 130 -0.88 -11.55 -16.66
C PRO A 130 -1.12 -12.52 -15.50
N ALA A 131 -1.25 -13.81 -15.80
CA ALA A 131 -1.42 -14.85 -14.78
C ALA A 131 -0.24 -14.90 -13.79
N ALA A 132 0.97 -14.54 -14.24
CA ALA A 132 2.17 -14.52 -13.40
C ALA A 132 2.14 -13.47 -12.28
N PHE A 133 1.27 -12.45 -12.36
CA PHE A 133 1.07 -11.40 -11.38
C PHE A 133 -0.34 -11.43 -10.78
N THR A 134 -1.02 -12.58 -10.89
CA THR A 134 -2.34 -12.83 -10.31
C THR A 134 -2.23 -13.93 -9.25
N TYR A 135 -2.87 -13.73 -8.11
CA TYR A 135 -2.77 -14.60 -6.94
C TYR A 135 -4.15 -15.04 -6.49
N LYS A 136 -4.33 -16.35 -6.27
CA LYS A 136 -5.59 -16.90 -5.78
C LYS A 136 -5.83 -16.48 -4.34
N LEU A 137 -7.04 -16.04 -4.06
CA LEU A 137 -7.47 -15.80 -2.68
C LEU A 137 -7.75 -17.16 -2.01
N PRO A 138 -7.19 -17.40 -0.81
CA PRO A 138 -7.65 -18.49 0.04
C PRO A 138 -9.15 -18.38 0.36
N ASP A 139 -9.81 -19.51 0.64
CA ASP A 139 -11.27 -19.54 0.84
C ASP A 139 -11.76 -18.64 1.97
N ASN A 140 -10.93 -18.44 3.00
CA ASN A 140 -11.22 -17.60 4.15
C ASN A 140 -10.80 -16.14 4.00
N VAL A 141 -10.31 -15.71 2.83
CA VAL A 141 -9.95 -14.33 2.53
C VAL A 141 -11.03 -13.71 1.66
N SER A 142 -11.65 -12.63 2.11
CA SER A 142 -12.68 -11.89 1.37
C SER A 142 -12.09 -11.08 0.20
N PHE A 143 -12.94 -10.59 -0.72
CA PHE A 143 -12.49 -9.65 -1.76
C PHE A 143 -12.01 -8.32 -1.16
N ALA A 144 -12.61 -7.88 -0.06
CA ALA A 144 -12.20 -6.69 0.66
C ALA A 144 -10.75 -6.82 1.17
N GLU A 145 -10.42 -7.94 1.82
CA GLU A 145 -9.05 -8.25 2.25
C GLU A 145 -8.12 -8.50 1.05
N GLY A 146 -8.63 -9.13 -0.02
CA GLY A 146 -7.89 -9.35 -1.26
C GLY A 146 -7.43 -8.04 -1.92
N ALA A 147 -8.26 -7.00 -1.91
CA ALA A 147 -7.89 -5.66 -2.36
C ALA A 147 -6.86 -4.98 -1.44
N MET A 148 -6.83 -5.36 -0.16
CA MET A 148 -5.85 -4.84 0.81
C MET A 148 -4.47 -5.49 0.70
N VAL A 149 -4.31 -6.54 -0.07
CA VAL A 149 -3.01 -7.22 -0.26
C VAL A 149 -1.99 -6.27 -0.87
N GLU A 150 -2.40 -5.43 -1.82
CA GLU A 150 -1.51 -4.46 -2.48
C GLU A 150 -0.90 -3.48 -1.47
N PRO A 151 -1.67 -2.67 -0.72
CA PRO A 151 -1.08 -1.74 0.24
C PRO A 151 -0.40 -2.46 1.41
N PHE A 152 -0.85 -3.65 1.82
CA PHE A 152 -0.17 -4.43 2.84
C PHE A 152 1.20 -4.93 2.36
N ALA A 153 1.36 -5.21 1.06
CA ALA A 153 2.65 -5.58 0.47
C ALA A 153 3.71 -4.46 0.62
N ILE A 154 3.30 -3.19 0.66
CA ILE A 154 4.21 -2.07 1.01
C ILE A 154 4.76 -2.24 2.44
N GLY A 155 3.88 -2.51 3.41
CA GLY A 155 4.28 -2.76 4.80
C GLY A 155 5.21 -3.97 4.93
N MET A 156 4.89 -5.05 4.24
CA MET A 156 5.70 -6.27 4.18
C MET A 156 7.09 -6.02 3.56
N GLN A 157 7.16 -5.22 2.50
CA GLN A 157 8.44 -4.83 1.89
C GLN A 157 9.26 -3.98 2.86
N ALA A 158 8.62 -3.06 3.59
CA ALA A 158 9.28 -2.25 4.60
C ALA A 158 9.87 -3.12 5.73
N ALA A 159 9.10 -4.07 6.26
CA ALA A 159 9.55 -5.02 7.27
C ALA A 159 10.73 -5.89 6.76
N ALA A 160 10.68 -6.34 5.51
CA ALA A 160 11.77 -7.10 4.89
C ALA A 160 13.05 -6.25 4.75
N ARG A 161 12.93 -4.96 4.34
CA ARG A 161 14.07 -4.03 4.26
C ARG A 161 14.66 -3.71 5.62
N ALA A 162 13.82 -3.64 6.65
CA ALA A 162 14.25 -3.43 8.03
C ALA A 162 15.17 -4.53 8.55
N ARG A 163 15.06 -5.76 8.00
CA ARG A 163 15.76 -6.97 8.48
C ARG A 163 15.45 -7.23 9.96
N ILE A 164 14.17 -7.19 10.29
CA ILE A 164 13.68 -7.39 11.65
C ILE A 164 14.18 -8.71 12.22
N ALA A 165 14.71 -8.66 13.43
CA ALA A 165 15.04 -9.83 14.24
C ALA A 165 13.95 -10.08 15.29
N PRO A 166 13.71 -11.34 15.70
CA PRO A 166 12.77 -11.63 16.78
C PRO A 166 13.12 -10.89 18.07
N GLY A 167 12.15 -10.14 18.59
CA GLY A 167 12.32 -9.34 19.81
C GLY A 167 12.62 -7.86 19.59
N ASP A 168 12.89 -7.43 18.35
CA ASP A 168 13.10 -6.02 18.00
C ASP A 168 11.94 -5.14 18.47
N VAL A 169 12.25 -3.88 18.78
CA VAL A 169 11.28 -2.81 19.05
C VAL A 169 11.25 -1.88 17.84
N ALA A 170 10.06 -1.63 17.32
CA ALA A 170 9.89 -0.72 16.19
C ALA A 170 9.17 0.57 16.58
N ALA A 171 9.52 1.68 15.91
CA ALA A 171 8.81 2.94 15.94
C ALA A 171 8.32 3.30 14.54
N VAL A 172 7.04 3.69 14.41
CA VAL A 172 6.41 4.07 13.13
C VAL A 172 5.93 5.50 13.23
N ILE A 173 6.37 6.35 12.31
CA ILE A 173 5.93 7.74 12.20
C ILE A 173 4.82 7.81 11.15
N GLY A 174 3.61 8.17 11.58
CA GLY A 174 2.39 8.20 10.77
C GLY A 174 1.51 6.98 10.99
N SER A 175 0.25 7.22 11.39
CA SER A 175 -0.81 6.20 11.60
C SER A 175 -1.83 6.21 10.46
N GLY A 176 -1.39 6.55 9.25
CA GLY A 176 -2.18 6.35 8.02
C GLY A 176 -2.25 4.86 7.64
N PRO A 177 -2.96 4.52 6.53
CA PRO A 177 -3.11 3.12 6.13
C PRO A 177 -1.77 2.39 6.01
N ILE A 178 -0.79 3.01 5.37
CA ILE A 178 0.54 2.41 5.20
C ILE A 178 1.28 2.26 6.54
N GLY A 179 1.20 3.27 7.44
CA GLY A 179 1.87 3.18 8.74
C GLY A 179 1.33 2.06 9.60
N ILE A 180 0.00 1.86 9.65
CA ILE A 180 -0.60 0.74 10.39
C ILE A 180 -0.20 -0.60 9.76
N MET A 181 -0.21 -0.70 8.44
CA MET A 181 0.22 -1.92 7.73
C MET A 181 1.70 -2.23 7.92
N VAL A 182 2.56 -1.21 8.01
CA VAL A 182 3.97 -1.36 8.40
C VAL A 182 4.09 -1.90 9.82
N ALA A 183 3.31 -1.36 10.76
CA ALA A 183 3.30 -1.82 12.15
C ALA A 183 2.88 -3.30 12.26
N LEU A 184 1.81 -3.69 11.54
CA LEU A 184 1.35 -5.08 11.47
C LEU A 184 2.39 -6.01 10.84
N ALA A 185 3.02 -5.56 9.76
CA ALA A 185 4.09 -6.33 9.10
C ALA A 185 5.34 -6.45 10.00
N ALA A 186 5.68 -5.42 10.78
CA ALA A 186 6.76 -5.44 11.73
C ALA A 186 6.51 -6.45 12.87
N LEU A 187 5.30 -6.48 13.43
CA LEU A 187 4.90 -7.49 14.41
C LEU A 187 4.95 -8.90 13.83
N ALA A 188 4.39 -9.10 12.62
CA ALA A 188 4.43 -10.38 11.92
C ALA A 188 5.86 -10.82 11.59
N GLY A 189 6.77 -9.86 11.38
CA GLY A 189 8.20 -10.06 11.12
C GLY A 189 9.01 -10.42 12.34
N GLY A 190 8.48 -10.23 13.57
CA GLY A 190 9.14 -10.62 14.80
C GLY A 190 9.35 -9.49 15.82
N CYS A 191 8.93 -8.26 15.54
CA CYS A 191 8.98 -7.21 16.56
C CYS A 191 8.15 -7.61 17.79
N SER A 192 8.72 -7.41 18.98
CA SER A 192 8.03 -7.68 20.23
C SER A 192 6.94 -6.65 20.54
N ARG A 193 7.13 -5.42 20.09
CA ARG A 193 6.22 -4.29 20.22
C ARG A 193 6.51 -3.22 19.16
N VAL A 194 5.50 -2.44 18.83
CA VAL A 194 5.58 -1.32 17.89
C VAL A 194 4.95 -0.09 18.52
N PHE A 195 5.67 1.03 18.52
CA PHE A 195 5.12 2.34 18.83
C PHE A 195 4.73 3.02 17.52
N ILE A 196 3.52 3.59 17.45
CA ILE A 196 3.06 4.30 16.26
C ILE A 196 2.58 5.70 16.62
N SER A 197 3.05 6.71 15.90
CA SER A 197 2.75 8.11 16.20
C SER A 197 1.92 8.79 15.11
N ASP A 198 1.02 9.66 15.53
CA ASP A 198 0.22 10.55 14.65
C ASP A 198 -0.37 11.70 15.48
N PHE A 199 -0.91 12.73 14.80
CA PHE A 199 -1.77 13.75 15.39
C PHE A 199 -3.25 13.32 15.45
N SER A 200 -3.65 12.38 14.60
CA SER A 200 -5.04 11.94 14.44
C SER A 200 -5.43 10.91 15.50
N ALA A 201 -6.09 11.35 16.56
CA ALA A 201 -6.61 10.45 17.57
C ALA A 201 -7.53 9.33 17.01
N PRO A 202 -8.41 9.58 16.01
CA PRO A 202 -9.21 8.50 15.40
C PRO A 202 -8.35 7.41 14.74
N LYS A 203 -7.29 7.78 14.01
CA LYS A 203 -6.39 6.80 13.37
C LYS A 203 -5.58 6.01 14.40
N LEU A 204 -5.11 6.69 15.44
CA LEU A 204 -4.44 6.05 16.59
C LEU A 204 -5.36 5.07 17.31
N ALA A 205 -6.66 5.38 17.42
CA ALA A 205 -7.65 4.48 18.02
C ALA A 205 -7.86 3.20 17.21
N ILE A 206 -7.70 3.25 15.88
CA ILE A 206 -7.71 2.05 15.03
C ILE A 206 -6.43 1.23 15.27
N ALA A 207 -5.27 1.88 15.29
CA ALA A 207 -3.99 1.21 15.57
C ALA A 207 -3.98 0.54 16.96
N ALA A 208 -4.63 1.14 17.96
CA ALA A 208 -4.75 0.61 19.32
C ALA A 208 -5.55 -0.70 19.42
N GLN A 209 -6.33 -1.07 18.41
CA GLN A 209 -7.06 -2.34 18.41
C GLN A 209 -6.14 -3.56 18.23
N TYR A 210 -4.93 -3.34 17.76
CA TYR A 210 -3.97 -4.41 17.50
C TYR A 210 -3.04 -4.63 18.69
N SER A 211 -3.03 -5.85 19.20
CA SER A 211 -2.10 -6.24 20.27
C SER A 211 -0.66 -6.05 19.82
N GLY A 212 0.17 -5.46 20.68
CA GLY A 212 1.59 -5.17 20.42
C GLY A 212 1.82 -3.82 19.74
N ILE A 213 0.77 -3.06 19.44
CA ILE A 213 0.89 -1.66 18.96
C ILE A 213 0.54 -0.71 20.10
N THR A 214 1.44 0.23 20.37
CA THR A 214 1.23 1.32 21.32
C THR A 214 1.10 2.64 20.55
N PRO A 215 -0.08 3.26 20.49
CA PRO A 215 -0.27 4.54 19.83
C PRO A 215 0.26 5.69 20.67
N VAL A 216 0.83 6.70 20.03
CA VAL A 216 1.35 7.92 20.63
C VAL A 216 0.79 9.13 19.89
N ASN A 217 0.03 9.97 20.59
CA ASN A 217 -0.46 11.24 20.04
C ASN A 217 0.61 12.32 20.19
N ILE A 218 1.26 12.70 19.09
CA ILE A 218 2.34 13.69 19.11
C ILE A 218 1.86 15.13 19.32
N GLY A 219 0.56 15.36 19.41
CA GLY A 219 -0.02 16.61 19.91
C GLY A 219 -0.04 16.70 21.44
N GLU A 220 0.14 15.58 22.14
CA GLU A 220 0.04 15.48 23.61
C GLU A 220 1.38 15.15 24.28
N GLU A 221 2.22 14.31 23.67
CA GLU A 221 3.54 13.95 24.20
C GLU A 221 4.59 13.79 23.08
N SER A 222 5.85 13.96 23.43
CA SER A 222 6.97 13.80 22.50
C SER A 222 7.21 12.33 22.18
N PHE A 223 7.20 11.98 20.87
CA PHE A 223 7.47 10.61 20.43
C PHE A 223 8.88 10.15 20.84
N ALA A 224 9.87 11.05 20.77
CA ALA A 224 11.25 10.75 21.19
C ALA A 224 11.34 10.46 22.69
N GLU A 225 10.62 11.21 23.54
CA GLU A 225 10.59 10.95 24.97
C GLU A 225 9.89 9.62 25.30
N VAL A 226 8.82 9.26 24.57
CA VAL A 226 8.16 7.96 24.72
C VAL A 226 9.13 6.83 24.37
N ILE A 227 9.78 6.90 23.20
CA ILE A 227 10.75 5.87 22.79
C ILE A 227 11.88 5.76 23.79
N ALA A 228 12.45 6.89 24.23
CA ALA A 228 13.52 6.88 25.24
C ALA A 228 13.06 6.23 26.56
N ARG A 229 11.89 6.61 27.06
CA ARG A 229 11.31 6.04 28.30
C ARG A 229 11.09 4.53 28.20
N GLU A 230 10.53 4.09 27.08
CA GLU A 230 10.12 2.71 26.87
C GLU A 230 11.27 1.76 26.47
N THR A 231 12.44 2.33 26.17
CA THR A 231 13.66 1.58 25.80
C THR A 231 14.85 1.88 26.73
N ASP A 232 14.60 2.40 27.92
CA ASP A 232 15.64 2.79 28.90
C ASP A 232 16.74 3.69 28.29
N GLY A 233 16.35 4.59 27.40
CA GLY A 233 17.24 5.51 26.69
C GLY A 233 17.99 4.91 25.50
N TRP A 234 17.78 3.60 25.20
CA TRP A 234 18.52 2.91 24.13
C TRP A 234 18.06 3.31 22.72
N GLY A 235 16.75 3.50 22.52
CA GLY A 235 16.10 3.76 21.23
C GLY A 235 15.52 2.51 20.57
N ALA A 236 14.72 2.68 19.53
CA ALA A 236 14.12 1.60 18.76
C ALA A 236 15.15 0.90 17.86
N ASP A 237 14.99 -0.40 17.63
CA ASP A 237 15.82 -1.18 16.70
C ASP A 237 15.59 -0.73 15.26
N VAL A 238 14.33 -0.41 14.93
CA VAL A 238 13.90 0.05 13.61
C VAL A 238 12.94 1.22 13.74
N VAL A 239 13.16 2.25 12.94
CA VAL A 239 12.24 3.38 12.77
C VAL A 239 11.72 3.38 11.34
N PHE A 240 10.40 3.40 11.17
CA PHE A 240 9.73 3.52 9.87
C PHE A 240 9.16 4.92 9.72
N GLU A 241 9.57 5.63 8.67
CA GLU A 241 8.93 6.88 8.27
C GLU A 241 7.83 6.54 7.24
N ALA A 242 6.57 6.65 7.63
CA ALA A 242 5.40 6.30 6.81
C ALA A 242 4.40 7.46 6.67
N SER A 243 4.75 8.66 7.12
CA SER A 243 3.89 9.84 7.02
C SER A 243 4.10 10.63 5.72
N GLY A 244 5.29 10.57 5.12
CA GLY A 244 5.71 11.40 4.00
C GLY A 244 5.82 12.89 4.36
N SER A 245 5.73 13.25 5.65
CA SER A 245 5.85 14.63 6.11
C SER A 245 7.32 15.05 6.16
N PRO A 246 7.72 16.17 5.55
CA PRO A 246 9.09 16.68 5.72
C PRO A 246 9.51 16.87 7.18
N LYS A 247 8.57 17.21 8.07
CA LYS A 247 8.82 17.40 9.50
C LYS A 247 9.13 16.09 10.25
N ALA A 248 8.75 14.95 9.69
CA ALA A 248 9.03 13.65 10.29
C ALA A 248 10.52 13.29 10.29
N TYR A 249 11.31 13.99 9.47
CA TYR A 249 12.76 13.79 9.39
C TYR A 249 13.53 14.58 10.44
N ASP A 250 12.90 15.60 11.07
CA ASP A 250 13.50 16.37 12.14
C ASP A 250 13.62 15.48 13.39
N GLY A 251 14.84 15.23 13.85
CA GLY A 251 15.10 14.40 15.03
C GLY A 251 14.86 12.89 14.85
N ILE A 252 14.63 12.39 13.62
CA ILE A 252 14.36 10.95 13.38
C ILE A 252 15.50 10.04 13.92
N PHE A 253 16.73 10.54 13.94
CA PHE A 253 17.88 9.79 14.46
C PHE A 253 17.88 9.64 15.99
N ASP A 254 17.10 10.47 16.71
CA ASP A 254 16.97 10.36 18.16
C ASP A 254 16.09 9.16 18.57
N LEU A 255 15.22 8.71 17.67
CA LEU A 255 14.33 7.57 17.89
C LEU A 255 15.04 6.22 17.79
N VAL A 256 16.14 6.15 17.02
CA VAL A 256 16.80 4.90 16.68
C VAL A 256 18.05 4.67 17.52
N ARG A 257 18.24 3.41 17.95
CA ARG A 257 19.45 3.01 18.69
C ARG A 257 20.72 3.05 17.82
N PRO A 258 21.91 3.08 18.44
CA PRO A 258 23.15 2.83 17.69
C PRO A 258 23.11 1.48 16.95
N GLY A 259 23.56 1.48 15.68
CA GLY A 259 23.53 0.32 14.79
C GLY A 259 22.12 -0.10 14.34
N GLY A 260 21.09 0.69 14.63
CA GLY A 260 19.72 0.43 14.21
C GLY A 260 19.44 0.77 12.75
N ALA A 261 18.17 0.73 12.35
CA ALA A 261 17.76 1.03 10.99
C ALA A 261 16.65 2.08 10.92
N ILE A 262 16.71 2.91 9.88
CA ILE A 262 15.61 3.77 9.46
C ILE A 262 15.14 3.31 8.09
N VAL A 263 13.84 3.08 7.93
CA VAL A 263 13.21 2.68 6.66
C VAL A 263 12.25 3.77 6.22
N MET A 264 12.55 4.40 5.09
CA MET A 264 11.73 5.44 4.48
C MET A 264 10.68 4.80 3.59
N VAL A 265 9.43 4.97 3.93
CA VAL A 265 8.25 4.41 3.23
C VAL A 265 7.39 5.54 2.68
N GLY A 266 7.20 6.59 3.46
CA GLY A 266 6.47 7.78 3.04
C GLY A 266 7.20 8.53 1.92
N LEU A 267 6.43 9.09 0.98
CA LEU A 267 6.97 9.87 -0.12
C LEU A 267 6.78 11.38 0.17
N PRO A 268 7.84 12.10 0.58
CA PRO A 268 7.74 13.53 0.82
C PRO A 268 7.57 14.29 -0.51
N VAL A 269 6.75 15.33 -0.50
CA VAL A 269 6.53 16.19 -1.66
C VAL A 269 7.76 17.07 -1.94
N ASP A 270 8.40 17.54 -0.87
CA ASP A 270 9.58 18.41 -0.93
C ASP A 270 10.86 17.66 -0.54
N LYS A 271 12.01 18.25 -0.88
CA LYS A 271 13.30 17.76 -0.43
C LYS A 271 13.41 17.90 1.09
N VAL A 272 13.93 16.87 1.73
CA VAL A 272 14.16 16.83 3.18
C VAL A 272 15.64 16.97 3.50
N SER A 273 15.93 17.55 4.66
CA SER A 273 17.28 17.63 5.20
C SER A 273 17.60 16.44 6.08
N PHE A 274 18.84 15.98 6.06
CA PHE A 274 19.35 14.89 6.88
C PHE A 274 20.54 15.33 7.72
N ASP A 275 20.54 14.99 9.00
CA ASP A 275 21.74 15.06 9.85
C ASP A 275 22.64 13.86 9.57
N VAL A 276 23.53 14.01 8.59
CA VAL A 276 24.47 12.96 8.20
C VAL A 276 25.45 12.64 9.33
N ALA A 277 25.87 13.64 10.12
CA ALA A 277 26.79 13.44 11.24
C ALA A 277 26.14 12.61 12.35
N GLY A 278 24.88 12.90 12.67
CA GLY A 278 24.08 12.08 13.60
C GLY A 278 23.92 10.63 13.13
N ALA A 279 23.66 10.41 11.84
CA ALA A 279 23.58 9.07 11.28
C ALA A 279 24.90 8.31 11.38
N ILE A 280 26.03 8.96 11.05
CA ILE A 280 27.37 8.36 11.11
C ILE A 280 27.76 8.02 12.56
N SER A 281 27.48 8.92 13.52
CA SER A 281 27.85 8.73 14.93
C SER A 281 27.18 7.50 15.57
N LYS A 282 26.04 7.08 15.04
CA LYS A 282 25.28 5.90 15.48
C LYS A 282 25.41 4.70 14.53
N GLU A 283 26.15 4.82 13.42
CA GLU A 283 26.24 3.77 12.36
C GLU A 283 24.85 3.30 11.89
N ILE A 284 23.92 4.25 11.66
CA ILE A 284 22.54 3.95 11.29
C ILE A 284 22.46 3.47 9.85
N ARG A 285 21.77 2.34 9.65
CA ARG A 285 21.43 1.86 8.31
C ARG A 285 20.17 2.56 7.81
N ILE A 286 20.25 3.20 6.64
CA ILE A 286 19.13 3.89 5.98
C ILE A 286 18.69 3.05 4.78
N GLU A 287 17.44 2.63 4.78
CA GLU A 287 16.79 1.85 3.73
C GLU A 287 15.63 2.62 3.14
N THR A 288 15.27 2.34 1.89
CA THR A 288 14.13 2.95 1.22
C THR A 288 13.20 1.88 0.66
N VAL A 289 11.93 2.20 0.55
CA VAL A 289 10.91 1.33 -0.03
C VAL A 289 10.24 2.04 -1.20
N PHE A 290 10.17 1.36 -2.33
CA PHE A 290 9.36 1.74 -3.46
C PHE A 290 8.60 0.54 -3.97
N ARG A 291 7.27 0.51 -3.77
CA ARG A 291 6.45 -0.66 -4.09
C ARG A 291 6.96 -1.92 -3.36
N TYR A 292 6.92 -3.08 -3.99
CA TYR A 292 7.27 -4.40 -3.42
C TYR A 292 7.70 -5.35 -4.54
N ALA A 293 8.41 -6.41 -4.19
CA ALA A 293 8.75 -7.50 -5.09
C ALA A 293 8.72 -8.84 -4.34
N ASN A 294 8.09 -9.87 -4.95
CA ASN A 294 7.99 -11.23 -4.39
C ASN A 294 7.30 -11.29 -3.00
N ILE A 295 6.23 -10.51 -2.80
CA ILE A 295 5.58 -10.33 -1.50
C ILE A 295 4.14 -10.85 -1.47
N PHE A 296 3.39 -10.80 -2.59
CA PHE A 296 1.94 -11.03 -2.60
C PHE A 296 1.49 -12.37 -2.01
N ASP A 297 2.15 -13.46 -2.38
CA ASP A 297 1.85 -14.79 -1.86
C ASP A 297 2.05 -14.88 -0.33
N ARG A 298 3.11 -14.25 0.18
CA ARG A 298 3.41 -14.19 1.61
C ARG A 298 2.41 -13.32 2.37
N ALA A 299 2.00 -12.20 1.78
CA ALA A 299 0.97 -11.33 2.34
C ALA A 299 -0.36 -12.07 2.46
N LEU A 300 -0.80 -12.77 1.40
CA LEU A 300 -2.00 -13.62 1.43
C LEU A 300 -1.93 -14.70 2.50
N GLN A 301 -0.78 -15.38 2.66
CA GLN A 301 -0.61 -16.40 3.70
C GLN A 301 -0.72 -15.82 5.11
N LEU A 302 -0.21 -14.61 5.36
CA LEU A 302 -0.34 -13.95 6.66
C LEU A 302 -1.79 -13.59 6.97
N ILE A 303 -2.52 -13.02 6.00
CA ILE A 303 -3.94 -12.70 6.13
C ILE A 303 -4.73 -14.00 6.38
N ALA A 304 -4.56 -15.01 5.52
CA ALA A 304 -5.27 -16.29 5.61
C ALA A 304 -5.00 -17.03 6.93
N SER A 305 -3.81 -16.88 7.52
CA SER A 305 -3.48 -17.47 8.82
C SER A 305 -4.16 -16.80 10.01
N GLY A 306 -4.81 -15.66 9.82
CA GLY A 306 -5.39 -14.84 10.89
C GLY A 306 -4.38 -14.11 11.77
N LYS A 307 -3.08 -14.13 11.42
CA LYS A 307 -2.06 -13.38 12.15
C LYS A 307 -2.13 -11.87 11.89
N VAL A 308 -2.69 -11.50 10.75
CA VAL A 308 -2.93 -10.12 10.37
C VAL A 308 -4.39 -9.98 9.96
N ASP A 309 -5.12 -9.14 10.67
CA ASP A 309 -6.49 -8.76 10.34
C ASP A 309 -6.48 -7.34 9.77
N LEU A 310 -6.89 -7.18 8.51
CA LEU A 310 -6.93 -5.88 7.83
C LEU A 310 -8.33 -5.26 7.84
N ASN A 311 -9.37 -5.99 8.30
CA ASN A 311 -10.75 -5.50 8.29
C ASN A 311 -10.96 -4.21 9.10
N PRO A 312 -10.34 -4.01 10.29
CA PRO A 312 -10.50 -2.77 11.05
C PRO A 312 -9.98 -1.52 10.33
N LEU A 313 -9.15 -1.69 9.29
CA LEU A 313 -8.64 -0.57 8.49
C LEU A 313 -9.63 -0.08 7.45
N ILE A 314 -10.61 -0.90 7.04
CA ILE A 314 -11.62 -0.55 6.06
C ILE A 314 -12.70 0.29 6.76
N THR A 315 -12.59 1.60 6.65
CA THR A 315 -13.44 2.54 7.39
C THR A 315 -14.74 2.89 6.69
N GLU A 316 -14.79 2.76 5.36
CA GLU A 316 -16.00 3.00 4.59
C GLU A 316 -15.94 2.27 3.25
N THR A 317 -17.13 1.90 2.71
CA THR A 317 -17.30 1.28 1.40
C THR A 317 -18.33 2.03 0.58
N PHE A 318 -18.09 2.14 -0.72
CA PHE A 318 -18.96 2.84 -1.67
C PHE A 318 -19.34 1.93 -2.82
N ASP A 319 -20.57 2.02 -3.28
CA ASP A 319 -20.96 1.42 -4.55
C ASP A 319 -20.22 2.12 -5.71
N PHE A 320 -19.99 1.41 -6.80
CA PHE A 320 -19.26 1.94 -7.96
C PHE A 320 -19.85 3.24 -8.51
N ASP A 321 -21.17 3.39 -8.51
CA ASP A 321 -21.82 4.61 -8.97
C ASP A 321 -21.54 5.83 -8.07
N LYS A 322 -21.01 5.61 -6.87
CA LYS A 322 -20.56 6.63 -5.91
C LYS A 322 -19.04 6.81 -5.87
N SER A 323 -18.32 6.29 -6.87
CA SER A 323 -16.84 6.37 -6.89
C SER A 323 -16.32 7.80 -6.81
N ILE A 324 -17.01 8.77 -7.42
CA ILE A 324 -16.62 10.18 -7.37
C ILE A 324 -16.72 10.69 -5.93
N GLU A 325 -17.82 10.39 -5.22
CA GLU A 325 -18.01 10.74 -3.80
C GLU A 325 -16.89 10.14 -2.91
N ALA A 326 -16.50 8.89 -3.18
CA ALA A 326 -15.40 8.24 -2.47
C ALA A 326 -14.08 8.99 -2.63
N PHE A 327 -13.76 9.45 -3.85
CA PHE A 327 -12.55 10.22 -4.13
C PHE A 327 -12.60 11.65 -3.55
N GLU A 328 -13.73 12.30 -3.60
CA GLU A 328 -13.95 13.62 -2.98
C GLU A 328 -13.77 13.53 -1.45
N ARG A 329 -14.33 12.49 -0.81
CA ARG A 329 -14.15 12.23 0.62
C ARG A 329 -12.69 11.95 0.97
N ALA A 330 -12.01 11.12 0.17
CA ALA A 330 -10.58 10.85 0.37
C ALA A 330 -9.73 12.12 0.22
N ALA A 331 -10.05 12.98 -0.76
CA ALA A 331 -9.36 14.25 -0.99
C ALA A 331 -9.62 15.27 0.13
N ALA A 332 -10.79 15.23 0.77
CA ALA A 332 -11.10 16.06 1.93
C ALA A 332 -10.29 15.69 3.17
N GLY A 333 -9.66 14.50 3.21
CA GLY A 333 -8.75 14.09 4.28
C GLY A 333 -9.44 13.91 5.64
N ASN A 334 -10.62 13.28 5.66
CA ASN A 334 -11.33 13.02 6.92
C ASN A 334 -10.41 12.25 7.90
N PRO A 335 -10.18 12.78 9.11
CA PRO A 335 -9.23 12.17 10.07
C PRO A 335 -9.65 10.78 10.57
N SER A 336 -10.92 10.38 10.42
CA SER A 336 -11.39 9.03 10.76
C SER A 336 -11.20 8.01 9.63
N ASP A 337 -10.87 8.45 8.41
CA ASP A 337 -10.72 7.55 7.28
C ASP A 337 -9.30 6.97 7.24
N VAL A 338 -9.22 5.63 7.16
CA VAL A 338 -7.96 4.90 6.96
C VAL A 338 -7.95 4.29 5.56
N LYS A 339 -8.89 3.40 5.24
CA LYS A 339 -9.02 2.82 3.91
C LYS A 339 -10.47 2.90 3.45
N LEU A 340 -10.68 3.50 2.30
CA LEU A 340 -11.95 3.49 1.58
C LEU A 340 -11.89 2.42 0.50
N GLN A 341 -13.02 1.75 0.24
CA GLN A 341 -13.14 0.77 -0.82
C GLN A 341 -14.36 1.05 -1.70
N ILE A 342 -14.25 0.69 -2.99
CA ILE A 342 -15.30 0.80 -3.99
C ILE A 342 -15.68 -0.61 -4.44
N LEU A 343 -16.97 -0.92 -4.40
CA LEU A 343 -17.55 -2.22 -4.77
C LEU A 343 -18.12 -2.15 -6.18
N LEU A 344 -17.63 -3.01 -7.09
CA LEU A 344 -18.01 -3.04 -8.51
C LEU A 344 -18.96 -4.19 -8.87
N GLY A 345 -19.24 -5.10 -7.98
CA GLY A 345 -20.14 -6.22 -8.20
C GLY A 345 -21.29 -6.23 -7.22
N ASP A 346 -22.34 -7.00 -7.52
CA ASP A 346 -23.35 -7.32 -6.52
C ASP A 346 -22.65 -7.84 -5.28
N ALA A 347 -22.95 -7.25 -4.13
CA ALA A 347 -22.50 -7.72 -2.83
C ALA A 347 -23.07 -9.13 -2.60
N ALA A 348 -22.38 -10.12 -3.13
CA ALA A 348 -22.67 -11.52 -2.85
C ALA A 348 -21.55 -12.05 -1.98
N VAL A 349 -21.84 -12.01 -0.69
CA VAL A 349 -21.42 -12.86 0.44
C VAL A 349 -19.99 -13.43 0.37
#